data_d266e1e1dabd3a2936930870edb6bd83
#
_entry.id   d266e1e1dabd3a2936930870edb6bd83
#
_cell.length_a   1.000
_cell.length_b   1.000
_cell.length_c   1.000
_cell.angle_alpha   90.00
_cell.angle_beta   90.00
_cell.angle_gamma   90.00
#
_symmetry.space_group_name_H-M   'P 1'
#
loop_
_entity.id
_entity.type
_entity.pdbx_description
1 polymer ?
#
loop_
_entity_poly.entity_id
_entity_poly.type
_entity_poly.pdbx_seq_one_letter_code
_entity_poly.pdbx_strand_id
1 'polypeptide(L)'
;MIRLSNLALKYDTGPEVLSEVDFHLRPGSFHFLTGPSGAGKSSLLRLLFMSIHPTRGQVYLFNQDVSSVKASKRAQLRRRIGIVFQDFRLLDHLTTLENVALPLRVLGRRKDDYSEDVTDLLQWVGLGDRMHAYPSVLSGGEKQRAAIA
;
A
#
# COMPACT_ATOMS: atom_id res chain seq x y z
N MET A 1 4.22 10.45 10.26
CA MET A 1 3.56 11.73 9.94
C MET A 1 3.46 11.85 8.43
N ILE A 2 2.28 12.24 7.94
CA ILE A 2 2.01 12.56 6.52
C ILE A 2 1.50 14.01 6.48
N ARG A 3 2.02 14.82 5.58
CA ARG A 3 1.52 16.19 5.34
C ARG A 3 1.46 16.46 3.85
N LEU A 4 0.35 16.97 3.39
CA LEU A 4 0.16 17.52 2.06
C LEU A 4 0.04 19.04 2.18
N SER A 5 0.62 19.77 1.26
CA SER A 5 0.54 21.25 1.24
C SER A 5 0.25 21.73 -0.17
N ASN A 6 -0.88 22.41 -0.33
CA ASN A 6 -1.38 22.96 -1.58
C ASN A 6 -1.28 21.97 -2.75
N LEU A 7 -1.69 20.73 -2.48
CA LEU A 7 -1.53 19.61 -3.41
C LEU A 7 -2.58 19.69 -4.52
N ALA A 8 -2.12 19.59 -5.76
CA ALA A 8 -2.98 19.40 -6.93
C ALA A 8 -2.50 18.22 -7.76
N LEU A 9 -3.45 17.55 -8.38
CA LEU A 9 -3.19 16.44 -9.30
C LEU A 9 -4.07 16.57 -10.54
N LYS A 10 -3.43 16.47 -11.68
CA LYS A 10 -4.04 16.42 -13.00
C LYS A 10 -3.45 15.23 -13.77
N TYR A 11 -4.28 14.51 -14.48
CA TYR A 11 -3.86 13.46 -15.40
C TYR A 11 -3.81 14.04 -16.82
N ASP A 12 -2.66 14.00 -17.44
CA ASP A 12 -2.42 14.51 -18.81
C ASP A 12 -3.05 15.91 -19.04
N THR A 13 -3.91 16.03 -20.04
CA THR A 13 -4.62 17.27 -20.39
C THR A 13 -5.99 17.41 -19.75
N GLY A 14 -6.41 16.46 -18.91
CA GLY A 14 -7.71 16.47 -18.24
C GLY A 14 -7.85 17.57 -17.17
N PRO A 15 -9.01 17.69 -16.54
CA PRO A 15 -9.22 18.59 -15.41
C PRO A 15 -8.40 18.15 -14.18
N GLU A 16 -8.21 19.06 -13.25
CA GLU A 16 -7.62 18.73 -11.95
C GLU A 16 -8.55 17.75 -11.19
N VAL A 17 -8.01 16.60 -10.79
CA VAL A 17 -8.70 15.57 -10.00
C VAL A 17 -8.60 15.88 -8.51
N LEU A 18 -7.51 16.52 -8.10
CA LEU A 18 -7.31 17.06 -6.77
C LEU A 18 -6.86 18.50 -6.91
N SER A 19 -7.43 19.40 -6.14
CA SER A 19 -7.10 20.84 -6.15
C SER A 19 -6.97 21.34 -4.72
N GLU A 20 -5.87 22.04 -4.45
CA GLU A 20 -5.61 22.76 -3.18
C GLU A 20 -5.81 21.89 -1.93
N VAL A 21 -5.36 20.62 -1.99
CA VAL A 21 -5.51 19.71 -0.85
C VAL A 21 -4.45 19.99 0.19
N ASP A 22 -4.89 20.44 1.36
CA ASP A 22 -4.10 20.54 2.57
C ASP A 22 -4.57 19.48 3.58
N PHE A 23 -3.62 18.69 4.08
CA PHE A 23 -3.96 17.55 4.90
C PHE A 23 -2.80 17.12 5.80
N HIS A 24 -3.11 16.74 7.03
CA HIS A 24 -2.10 16.31 7.99
C HIS A 24 -2.57 15.09 8.78
N LEU A 25 -1.83 13.98 8.65
CA LEU A 25 -1.99 12.79 9.49
C LEU A 25 -0.90 12.74 10.55
N ARG A 26 -1.31 12.68 11.80
CA ARG A 26 -0.41 12.48 12.93
C ARG A 26 -0.09 11.01 13.12
N PRO A 27 1.07 10.67 13.70
CA PRO A 27 1.35 9.29 14.12
C PRO A 27 0.25 8.75 15.03
N GLY A 28 -0.11 7.46 14.86
CA GLY A 28 -1.14 6.80 15.66
C GLY A 28 -2.58 7.21 15.34
N SER A 29 -2.80 8.14 14.40
CA SER A 29 -4.16 8.52 14.00
C SER A 29 -4.76 7.52 13.01
N PHE A 30 -6.08 7.38 13.05
CA PHE A 30 -6.88 6.59 12.13
C PHE A 30 -7.89 7.50 11.42
N HIS A 31 -7.97 7.40 10.10
CA HIS A 31 -8.80 8.27 9.28
C HIS A 31 -9.56 7.49 8.21
N PHE A 32 -10.81 7.87 7.98
CA PHE A 32 -11.59 7.44 6.84
C PHE A 32 -11.52 8.48 5.72
N LEU A 33 -11.20 8.05 4.51
CA LEU A 33 -11.30 8.87 3.31
C LEU A 33 -12.64 8.56 2.61
N THR A 34 -13.60 9.48 2.73
CA THR A 34 -14.96 9.33 2.20
C THR A 34 -15.23 10.30 1.05
N GLY A 35 -16.26 10.03 0.27
CA GLY A 35 -16.69 10.87 -0.83
C GLY A 35 -17.29 10.07 -1.98
N PRO A 36 -17.97 10.72 -2.95
CA PRO A 36 -18.57 10.06 -4.08
C PRO A 36 -17.56 9.37 -5.00
N SER A 37 -18.06 8.53 -5.92
CA SER A 37 -17.22 7.98 -6.98
C SER A 37 -16.63 9.12 -7.82
N GLY A 38 -15.37 9.00 -8.22
CA GLY A 38 -14.69 10.06 -8.98
C GLY A 38 -14.12 11.22 -8.15
N ALA A 39 -14.37 11.31 -6.85
CA ALA A 39 -13.85 12.39 -5.98
C ALA A 39 -12.32 12.40 -5.76
N GLY A 40 -11.56 11.58 -6.47
CA GLY A 40 -10.09 11.56 -6.36
C GLY A 40 -9.52 10.73 -5.22
N LYS A 41 -10.33 9.97 -4.45
CA LYS A 41 -9.87 9.15 -3.31
C LYS A 41 -8.72 8.23 -3.66
N SER A 42 -8.87 7.43 -4.71
CA SER A 42 -7.82 6.52 -5.18
C SER A 42 -6.58 7.26 -5.68
N SER A 43 -6.77 8.44 -6.27
CA SER A 43 -5.67 9.30 -6.72
C SER A 43 -4.88 9.84 -5.54
N LEU A 44 -5.56 10.27 -4.48
CA LEU A 44 -4.92 10.70 -3.23
C LEU A 44 -4.10 9.55 -2.61
N LEU A 45 -4.68 8.35 -2.51
CA LEU A 45 -3.93 7.18 -2.03
C LEU A 45 -2.71 6.87 -2.90
N ARG A 46 -2.83 6.92 -4.24
CA ARG A 46 -1.71 6.73 -5.16
C ARG A 46 -0.58 7.73 -4.96
N LEU A 47 -0.89 8.98 -4.62
CA LEU A 47 0.10 9.99 -4.23
C LEU A 47 0.79 9.62 -2.91
N LEU A 48 0.03 9.20 -1.90
CA LEU A 48 0.56 8.86 -0.58
C LEU A 48 1.53 7.68 -0.63
N PHE A 49 1.31 6.67 -1.49
CA PHE A 49 2.31 5.62 -1.69
C PHE A 49 3.21 5.83 -2.92
N MET A 50 3.29 7.09 -3.35
CA MET A 50 4.27 7.56 -4.35
C MET A 50 4.22 6.81 -5.69
N SER A 51 3.06 6.25 -6.11
CA SER A 51 2.92 5.61 -7.42
C SER A 51 2.72 6.63 -8.54
N ILE A 52 2.23 7.82 -8.19
CA ILE A 52 2.12 8.98 -9.08
C ILE A 52 2.71 10.21 -8.40
N HIS A 53 3.01 11.23 -9.19
CA HIS A 53 3.52 12.51 -8.70
C HIS A 53 2.41 13.55 -8.66
N PRO A 54 2.45 14.49 -7.71
CA PRO A 54 1.58 15.66 -7.77
C PRO A 54 1.96 16.54 -8.97
N THR A 55 0.97 17.23 -9.53
CA THR A 55 1.20 18.26 -10.55
C THR A 55 1.72 19.53 -9.91
N ARG A 56 1.24 19.84 -8.71
CA ARG A 56 1.59 21.01 -7.91
C ARG A 56 1.50 20.68 -6.42
N GLY A 57 2.21 21.46 -5.59
CA GLY A 57 2.21 21.28 -4.14
C GLY A 57 3.25 20.27 -3.66
N GLN A 58 3.20 19.95 -2.37
CA GLN A 58 4.22 19.16 -1.71
C GLN A 58 3.59 18.00 -0.93
N VAL A 59 4.28 16.86 -0.92
CA VAL A 59 3.95 15.66 -0.15
C VAL A 59 5.09 15.35 0.78
N TYR A 60 4.82 15.38 2.08
CA TYR A 60 5.77 14.98 3.12
C TYR A 60 5.37 13.64 3.71
N LEU A 61 6.26 12.67 3.61
CA LEU A 61 6.13 11.36 4.27
C LEU A 61 7.34 11.15 5.18
N PHE A 62 7.09 10.71 6.41
CA PHE A 62 8.15 10.45 7.39
C PHE A 62 9.11 11.63 7.58
N ASN A 63 8.58 12.86 7.57
CA ASN A 63 9.32 14.14 7.65
C ASN A 63 10.24 14.43 6.45
N GLN A 64 10.05 13.77 5.32
CA GLN A 64 10.80 14.02 4.10
C GLN A 64 9.85 14.49 3.00
N ASP A 65 10.22 15.53 2.26
CA ASP A 65 9.53 15.91 1.04
C ASP A 65 9.78 14.81 -0.01
N VAL A 66 8.68 14.17 -0.45
CA VAL A 66 8.74 13.09 -1.45
C VAL A 66 8.29 13.53 -2.82
N SER A 67 7.92 14.81 -3.00
CA SER A 67 7.45 15.35 -4.29
C SER A 67 8.52 15.26 -5.38
N SER A 68 9.79 15.37 -4.99
CA SER A 68 10.93 15.43 -5.91
C SER A 68 12.01 14.36 -5.67
N VAL A 69 11.74 13.33 -4.84
CA VAL A 69 12.75 12.31 -4.55
C VAL A 69 13.05 11.43 -5.75
N LYS A 70 14.32 11.04 -5.89
CA LYS A 70 14.79 10.10 -6.92
C LYS A 70 14.11 8.73 -6.78
N ALA A 71 13.98 7.99 -7.90
CA ALA A 71 13.30 6.70 -7.94
C ALA A 71 13.83 5.68 -6.92
N SER A 72 15.15 5.62 -6.72
CA SER A 72 15.79 4.71 -5.74
C SER A 72 15.35 5.01 -4.30
N LYS A 73 15.32 6.29 -3.92
CA LYS A 73 14.88 6.72 -2.60
C LYS A 73 13.40 6.47 -2.39
N ARG A 74 12.58 6.64 -3.43
CA ARG A 74 11.15 6.34 -3.44
C ARG A 74 10.87 4.87 -3.16
N ALA A 75 11.63 3.96 -3.77
CA ALA A 75 11.54 2.53 -3.50
C ALA A 75 11.82 2.19 -2.03
N GLN A 76 12.82 2.83 -1.42
CA GLN A 76 13.12 2.66 0.00
C GLN A 76 11.98 3.16 0.92
N LEU A 77 11.37 4.31 0.58
CA LEU A 77 10.25 4.87 1.36
C LEU A 77 9.00 4.00 1.24
N ARG A 78 8.69 3.47 0.04
CA ARG A 78 7.55 2.56 -0.16
C ARG A 78 7.62 1.31 0.71
N ARG A 79 8.80 0.77 0.97
CA ARG A 79 8.99 -0.40 1.85
C ARG A 79 8.55 -0.15 3.31
N ARG A 80 8.31 1.11 3.68
CA ARG A 80 7.83 1.51 5.01
C ARG A 80 6.31 1.70 5.06
N ILE A 81 5.61 1.46 3.96
CA ILE A 81 4.17 1.68 3.82
C ILE A 81 3.52 0.34 3.49
N GLY A 82 2.67 -0.15 4.39
CA GLY A 82 1.77 -1.27 4.09
C GLY A 82 0.58 -0.78 3.28
N ILE A 83 0.20 -1.52 2.25
CA ILE A 83 -0.92 -1.19 1.37
C ILE A 83 -1.75 -2.44 1.13
N VAL A 84 -3.05 -2.33 1.38
CA VAL A 84 -4.03 -3.34 0.95
C VAL A 84 -4.80 -2.77 -0.23
N PHE A 85 -4.72 -3.42 -1.38
CA PHE A 85 -5.43 -3.00 -2.60
C PHE A 85 -6.86 -3.55 -2.61
N GLN A 86 -7.75 -2.86 -3.30
CA GLN A 86 -9.15 -3.28 -3.45
C GLN A 86 -9.27 -4.63 -4.18
N ASP A 87 -8.38 -4.90 -5.12
CA ASP A 87 -8.25 -6.13 -5.91
C ASP A 87 -7.25 -7.15 -5.28
N PHE A 88 -6.86 -6.90 -4.02
CA PHE A 88 -5.90 -7.66 -3.18
C PHE A 88 -4.50 -7.80 -3.78
N ARG A 89 -4.33 -7.88 -5.08
CA ARG A 89 -3.07 -8.00 -5.84
C ARG A 89 -2.17 -9.15 -5.38
N LEU A 90 -2.78 -10.25 -4.98
CA LEU A 90 -2.03 -11.47 -4.76
C LEU A 90 -1.46 -11.97 -6.09
N LEU A 91 -0.24 -12.49 -6.05
CA LEU A 91 0.43 -13.06 -7.22
C LEU A 91 -0.06 -14.50 -7.43
N ASP A 92 -0.75 -14.76 -8.54
CA ASP A 92 -1.44 -16.04 -8.81
C ASP A 92 -0.49 -17.24 -8.94
N HIS A 93 0.78 -16.99 -9.25
CA HIS A 93 1.81 -18.03 -9.38
C HIS A 93 2.53 -18.36 -8.05
N LEU A 94 2.17 -17.67 -6.98
CA LEU A 94 2.69 -17.90 -5.62
C LEU A 94 1.58 -18.47 -4.74
N THR A 95 1.94 -19.35 -3.81
CA THR A 95 1.05 -19.83 -2.77
C THR A 95 0.65 -18.72 -1.80
N THR A 96 -0.35 -18.96 -0.95
CA THR A 96 -0.78 -18.02 0.09
C THR A 96 0.41 -17.64 1.01
N LEU A 97 1.17 -18.63 1.46
CA LEU A 97 2.35 -18.42 2.29
C LEU A 97 3.41 -17.56 1.58
N GLU A 98 3.67 -17.85 0.32
CA GLU A 98 4.65 -17.09 -0.46
C GLU A 98 4.20 -15.66 -0.73
N ASN A 99 2.90 -15.41 -0.94
CA ASN A 99 2.33 -14.07 -1.06
C ASN A 99 2.52 -13.26 0.23
N VAL A 100 2.18 -13.83 1.38
CA VAL A 100 2.33 -13.17 2.69
C VAL A 100 3.81 -12.95 3.03
N ALA A 101 4.69 -13.87 2.67
CA ALA A 101 6.13 -13.73 2.87
C ALA A 101 6.81 -12.75 1.90
N LEU A 102 6.14 -12.37 0.80
CA LEU A 102 6.75 -11.58 -0.27
C LEU A 102 7.34 -10.23 0.19
N PRO A 103 6.69 -9.44 1.05
CA PRO A 103 7.26 -8.19 1.57
C PRO A 103 8.58 -8.41 2.29
N LEU A 104 8.71 -9.47 3.08
CA LEU A 104 9.93 -9.82 3.83
C LEU A 104 11.06 -10.22 2.88
N ARG A 105 10.75 -10.98 1.82
CA ARG A 105 11.70 -11.32 0.75
C ARG A 105 12.21 -10.07 0.01
N VAL A 106 11.31 -9.12 -0.30
CA VAL A 106 11.68 -7.84 -0.93
C VAL A 106 12.56 -6.98 -0.01
N LEU A 107 12.42 -7.11 1.29
CA LEU A 107 13.31 -6.49 2.30
C LEU A 107 14.66 -7.20 2.42
N GLY A 108 14.88 -8.32 1.73
CA GLY A 108 16.13 -9.09 1.77
C GLY A 108 16.25 -10.02 2.97
N ARG A 109 15.15 -10.32 3.68
CA ARG A 109 15.14 -11.30 4.78
C ARG A 109 15.35 -12.72 4.23
N ARG A 110 16.09 -13.54 4.95
CA ARG A 110 16.24 -14.96 4.62
C ARG A 110 14.98 -15.72 5.04
N LYS A 111 14.68 -16.82 4.35
CA LYS A 111 13.50 -17.64 4.62
C LYS A 111 13.45 -18.11 6.08
N ASP A 112 14.58 -18.54 6.60
CA ASP A 112 14.71 -19.04 7.97
C ASP A 112 14.38 -17.97 9.03
N ASP A 113 14.54 -16.68 8.67
CA ASP A 113 14.32 -15.55 9.60
C ASP A 113 12.82 -15.20 9.74
N TYR A 114 11.93 -15.72 8.89
CA TYR A 114 10.50 -15.32 8.88
C TYR A 114 9.50 -16.47 8.66
N SER A 115 9.97 -17.68 8.38
CA SER A 115 9.05 -18.79 8.03
C SER A 115 8.08 -19.14 9.16
N GLU A 116 8.55 -19.12 10.39
CA GLU A 116 7.74 -19.37 11.58
C GLU A 116 6.73 -18.24 11.79
N ASP A 117 7.19 -16.98 11.81
CA ASP A 117 6.33 -15.80 11.97
C ASP A 117 5.20 -15.74 10.92
N VAL A 118 5.52 -16.05 9.66
CA VAL A 118 4.52 -16.07 8.57
C VAL A 118 3.52 -17.20 8.75
N THR A 119 3.98 -18.38 9.21
CA THR A 119 3.12 -19.52 9.50
C THR A 119 2.15 -19.20 10.63
N ASP A 120 2.65 -18.64 11.72
CA ASP A 120 1.83 -18.24 12.88
C ASP A 120 0.83 -17.15 12.51
N LEU A 121 1.25 -16.16 11.72
CA LEU A 121 0.36 -15.12 11.21
C LEU A 121 -0.77 -15.71 10.38
N LEU A 122 -0.47 -16.65 9.47
CA LEU A 122 -1.49 -17.32 8.65
C LEU A 122 -2.45 -18.16 9.50
N GLN A 123 -1.97 -18.83 10.53
CA GLN A 123 -2.84 -19.52 11.49
C GLN A 123 -3.75 -18.53 12.22
N TRP A 124 -3.20 -17.44 12.70
CA TRP A 124 -3.93 -16.40 13.44
C TRP A 124 -5.05 -15.76 12.61
N VAL A 125 -4.82 -15.52 11.30
CA VAL A 125 -5.86 -14.99 10.40
C VAL A 125 -6.79 -16.08 9.83
N GLY A 126 -6.68 -17.32 10.30
CA GLY A 126 -7.53 -18.45 9.89
C GLY A 126 -7.27 -18.94 8.47
N LEU A 127 -6.00 -18.92 8.04
CA LEU A 127 -5.54 -19.42 6.75
C LEU A 127 -4.52 -20.57 6.88
N GLY A 128 -4.40 -21.19 8.05
CA GLY A 128 -3.50 -22.30 8.32
C GLY A 128 -3.62 -23.43 7.30
N ASP A 129 -4.85 -23.90 7.04
CA ASP A 129 -5.13 -24.96 6.07
C ASP A 129 -5.02 -24.51 4.60
N ARG A 130 -4.81 -23.23 4.37
CA ARG A 130 -4.70 -22.59 3.04
C ARG A 130 -3.29 -22.13 2.68
N MET A 131 -2.29 -22.39 3.51
CA MET A 131 -0.93 -21.92 3.31
C MET A 131 -0.35 -22.29 1.94
N HIS A 132 -0.63 -23.49 1.47
CA HIS A 132 -0.14 -24.01 0.19
C HIS A 132 -1.12 -23.81 -0.97
N ALA A 133 -2.30 -23.24 -0.71
CA ALA A 133 -3.28 -22.92 -1.74
C ALA A 133 -2.85 -21.72 -2.58
N TYR A 134 -3.14 -21.75 -3.87
CA TYR A 134 -2.94 -20.62 -4.77
C TYR A 134 -4.12 -19.66 -4.71
N PRO A 135 -3.93 -18.35 -5.02
CA PRO A 135 -5.02 -17.37 -4.99
C PRO A 135 -6.26 -17.77 -5.80
N SER A 136 -6.10 -18.50 -6.90
CA SER A 136 -7.21 -18.93 -7.76
C SER A 136 -8.27 -19.76 -7.05
N VAL A 137 -7.89 -20.52 -6.01
CA VAL A 137 -8.82 -21.39 -5.24
C VAL A 137 -9.29 -20.76 -3.92
N LEU A 138 -8.81 -19.57 -3.59
CA LEU A 138 -9.23 -18.82 -2.40
C LEU A 138 -10.54 -18.07 -2.65
N SER A 139 -11.42 -18.08 -1.66
CA SER A 139 -12.58 -17.17 -1.61
C SER A 139 -12.15 -15.70 -1.49
N GLY A 140 -13.06 -14.77 -1.79
CA GLY A 140 -12.77 -13.34 -1.65
C GLY A 140 -12.34 -12.94 -0.24
N GLY A 141 -12.97 -13.50 0.80
CA GLY A 141 -12.60 -13.26 2.19
C GLY A 141 -11.23 -13.84 2.56
N GLU A 142 -10.86 -15.01 2.04
CA GLU A 142 -9.53 -15.60 2.23
C GLU A 142 -8.45 -14.75 1.54
N LYS A 143 -8.70 -14.29 0.30
CA LYS A 143 -7.81 -13.36 -0.42
C LYS A 143 -7.61 -12.06 0.35
N GLN A 144 -8.69 -11.51 0.92
CA GLN A 144 -8.61 -10.29 1.72
C GLN A 144 -7.74 -10.49 2.97
N ARG A 145 -7.97 -11.58 3.71
CA ARG A 145 -7.16 -11.89 4.91
C ARG A 145 -5.68 -12.10 4.55
N ALA A 146 -5.39 -12.81 3.44
CA ALA A 146 -4.03 -12.99 2.96
C ALA A 146 -3.36 -11.67 2.53
N ALA A 147 -4.12 -10.71 1.99
CA ALA A 147 -3.60 -9.41 1.60
C ALA A 147 -3.39 -8.46 2.81
N ILE A 148 -4.03 -8.72 3.94
CA ILE A 148 -3.89 -7.95 5.18
C ILE A 148 -2.74 -8.51 6.02
N ALA A 149 -2.54 -9.83 6.00
CA ALA A 149 -1.45 -10.52 6.67
C ALA A 149 -0.08 -10.12 6.11
#